data_e07f2eaa8e6bb4c379c20f18e72cbf9b
#
_entry.id   e07f2eaa8e6bb4c379c20f18e72cbf9b
#
_cell.length_a   1.000
_cell.length_b   1.000
_cell.length_c   1.000
_cell.angle_alpha   90.00
_cell.angle_beta   90.00
_cell.angle_gamma   90.00
#
_symmetry.space_group_name_H-M   'P 1'
#
loop_
_entity.id
_entity.type
_entity.pdbx_description
1 polymer ?
#
loop_
_entity_poly.entity_id
_entity_poly.type
_entity_poly.pdbx_seq_one_letter_code
_entity_poly.pdbx_strand_id
1 'polypeptide(L)'
;RRQRQMCIRDRKNSSTVVAFELLKEGRADALVSSGATGAVLTAAVLVLGRIKGISRPALCPRIPNLKGTGTLLCDCGANLDCKPVNLAHFAIMATAYAQAAYGMKNPKVGLLSNGTEDHKGDALHQAANELLKGMSCIDYAGNVEGRDIMAGDIDIAVADGFTGNIALKSIEGCGKAISAIMKREFKKNFFAT
;
A
#
# COMPACT_ATOMS: atom_id res chain seq x y z
N ARG A 1 9.30 1.34 21.31
CA ARG A 1 9.07 0.82 19.93
C ARG A 1 10.32 0.13 19.33
N ARG A 2 11.55 0.67 19.50
CA ARG A 2 12.81 0.01 19.08
C ARG A 2 13.04 -1.35 19.75
N GLN A 3 12.68 -1.52 21.03
CA GLN A 3 12.82 -2.79 21.75
C GLN A 3 11.96 -3.93 21.17
N ARG A 4 10.76 -3.65 20.61
CA ARG A 4 9.89 -4.68 20.01
C ARG A 4 10.43 -5.18 18.66
N GLN A 5 11.11 -4.36 17.88
CA GLN A 5 11.72 -4.78 16.61
C GLN A 5 12.98 -5.64 16.82
N MET A 6 13.78 -5.35 17.84
CA MET A 6 14.91 -6.21 18.26
C MET A 6 14.44 -7.60 18.71
N CYS A 7 13.28 -7.70 19.39
CA CYS A 7 12.76 -8.98 19.89
C CYS A 7 12.41 -10.00 18.78
N ILE A 8 12.11 -9.60 17.54
CA ILE A 8 11.81 -10.56 16.47
C ILE A 8 13.08 -11.20 15.94
N ARG A 9 14.16 -10.42 15.81
CA ARG A 9 15.46 -10.92 15.36
C ARG A 9 16.05 -11.94 16.35
N ASP A 10 15.76 -11.78 17.65
CA ASP A 10 16.31 -12.58 18.73
C ASP A 10 15.36 -13.72 19.18
N ARG A 11 14.08 -13.68 18.79
CA ARG A 11 13.08 -14.69 19.17
C ARG A 11 12.67 -15.55 17.97
N LYS A 12 13.49 -16.54 17.64
CA LYS A 12 13.19 -17.52 16.60
C LYS A 12 11.86 -18.28 16.81
N ASN A 13 11.39 -18.37 18.04
CA ASN A 13 10.16 -19.07 18.43
C ASN A 13 8.97 -18.12 18.68
N SER A 14 8.96 -16.89 18.12
CA SER A 14 7.77 -16.05 18.20
C SER A 14 6.68 -16.60 17.28
N SER A 15 5.40 -16.46 17.67
CA SER A 15 4.26 -16.92 16.84
C SER A 15 4.30 -16.37 15.41
N THR A 16 4.78 -15.14 15.24
CA THR A 16 4.94 -14.52 13.92
C THR A 16 6.00 -15.22 13.08
N VAL A 17 7.17 -15.53 13.65
CA VAL A 17 8.26 -16.24 12.94
C VAL A 17 7.81 -17.66 12.57
N VAL A 18 7.23 -18.41 13.52
CA VAL A 18 6.71 -19.76 13.28
C VAL A 18 5.66 -19.75 12.18
N ALA A 19 4.74 -18.76 12.15
CA ALA A 19 3.74 -18.66 11.11
C ALA A 19 4.34 -18.41 9.72
N PHE A 20 5.41 -17.60 9.61
CA PHE A 20 6.14 -17.43 8.34
C PHE A 20 6.95 -18.67 7.95
N GLU A 21 7.45 -19.44 8.90
CA GLU A 21 8.10 -20.71 8.62
C GLU A 21 7.11 -21.73 8.02
N LEU A 22 5.89 -21.83 8.58
CA LEU A 22 4.83 -22.66 8.02
C LEU A 22 4.45 -22.27 6.58
N LEU A 23 4.39 -20.96 6.28
CA LEU A 23 4.21 -20.49 4.90
C LEU A 23 5.37 -20.92 4.00
N LYS A 24 6.61 -20.76 4.45
CA LYS A 24 7.81 -21.14 3.69
C LYS A 24 7.89 -22.62 3.40
N GLU A 25 7.41 -23.47 4.33
CA GLU A 25 7.33 -24.93 4.21
C GLU A 25 6.14 -25.40 3.36
N GLY A 26 5.27 -24.49 2.88
CA GLY A 26 4.05 -24.85 2.14
C GLY A 26 2.98 -25.54 3.00
N ARG A 27 3.04 -25.39 4.31
CA ARG A 27 2.07 -25.91 5.29
C ARG A 27 0.92 -24.96 5.57
N ALA A 28 1.00 -23.76 5.03
CA ALA A 28 -0.06 -22.74 5.04
C ALA A 28 -0.02 -21.96 3.72
N ASP A 29 -1.19 -21.54 3.24
CA ASP A 29 -1.32 -20.78 1.99
C ASP A 29 -1.29 -19.28 2.22
N ALA A 30 -1.64 -18.83 3.43
CA ALA A 30 -1.68 -17.42 3.79
C ALA A 30 -1.42 -17.22 5.29
N LEU A 31 -1.03 -15.99 5.65
CA LEU A 31 -0.84 -15.54 7.04
C LEU A 31 -1.71 -14.31 7.31
N VAL A 32 -2.50 -14.37 8.38
CA VAL A 32 -3.21 -13.22 8.93
C VAL A 32 -2.62 -12.87 10.29
N SER A 33 -2.29 -11.61 10.50
CA SER A 33 -1.69 -11.14 11.74
C SER A 33 -2.30 -9.81 12.20
N SER A 34 -2.65 -9.73 13.47
CA SER A 34 -3.02 -8.49 14.17
C SER A 34 -1.83 -7.80 14.85
N GLY A 35 -0.63 -8.30 14.63
CA GLY A 35 0.61 -7.77 15.21
C GLY A 35 1.04 -6.43 14.61
N ALA A 36 2.10 -5.84 15.19
CA ALA A 36 2.66 -4.60 14.67
C ALA A 36 3.21 -4.81 13.25
N THR A 37 2.79 -3.99 12.30
CA THR A 37 3.13 -4.09 10.87
C THR A 37 4.65 -4.20 10.62
N GLY A 38 5.45 -3.39 11.32
CA GLY A 38 6.92 -3.47 11.20
C GLY A 38 7.51 -4.80 11.69
N ALA A 39 6.85 -5.46 12.62
CA ALA A 39 7.25 -6.78 13.10
C ALA A 39 6.95 -7.86 12.05
N VAL A 40 5.74 -7.82 11.48
CA VAL A 40 5.31 -8.73 10.40
C VAL A 40 6.21 -8.57 9.18
N LEU A 41 6.47 -7.32 8.75
CA LEU A 41 7.34 -7.03 7.62
C LEU A 41 8.77 -7.54 7.84
N THR A 42 9.32 -7.33 9.04
CA THR A 42 10.66 -7.81 9.39
C THR A 42 10.73 -9.34 9.34
N ALA A 43 9.74 -10.03 9.91
CA ALA A 43 9.69 -11.48 9.89
C ALA A 43 9.53 -12.02 8.46
N ALA A 44 8.68 -11.40 7.64
CA ALA A 44 8.52 -11.75 6.22
C ALA A 44 9.85 -11.68 5.47
N VAL A 45 10.59 -10.59 5.62
CA VAL A 45 11.90 -10.41 4.95
C VAL A 45 12.94 -11.40 5.44
N LEU A 46 12.97 -11.70 6.76
CA LEU A 46 13.96 -12.61 7.33
C LEU A 46 13.69 -14.07 7.00
N VAL A 47 12.42 -14.49 6.96
CA VAL A 47 12.02 -15.90 6.77
C VAL A 47 11.77 -16.23 5.30
N LEU A 48 10.93 -15.44 4.60
CA LEU A 48 10.60 -15.67 3.19
C LEU A 48 11.63 -15.07 2.24
N GLY A 49 12.29 -14.00 2.64
CA GLY A 49 13.19 -13.24 1.80
C GLY A 49 12.48 -12.21 0.93
N ARG A 50 13.19 -11.71 -0.09
CA ARG A 50 12.69 -10.74 -1.06
C ARG A 50 12.62 -11.37 -2.45
N ILE A 51 11.69 -10.92 -3.27
CA ILE A 51 11.62 -11.28 -4.68
C ILE A 51 12.94 -10.83 -5.36
N LYS A 52 13.52 -11.72 -6.18
CA LYS A 52 14.76 -11.44 -6.89
C LYS A 52 14.60 -10.18 -7.77
N GLY A 53 15.52 -9.26 -7.67
CA GLY A 53 15.49 -7.97 -8.37
C GLY A 53 14.75 -6.86 -7.62
N ILE A 54 13.93 -7.18 -6.62
CA ILE A 54 13.20 -6.19 -5.81
C ILE A 54 14.03 -5.80 -4.58
N SER A 55 14.32 -4.51 -4.45
CA SER A 55 15.18 -4.01 -3.38
C SER A 55 14.47 -3.92 -2.02
N ARG A 56 13.18 -3.61 -2.00
CA ARG A 56 12.38 -3.41 -0.79
C ARG A 56 10.97 -3.99 -0.93
N PRO A 57 10.43 -4.67 0.09
CA PRO A 57 9.04 -5.05 0.14
C PRO A 57 8.16 -3.81 0.34
N ALA A 58 6.88 -3.90 0.02
CA ALA A 58 5.91 -2.82 0.20
C ALA A 58 4.65 -3.30 0.91
N LEU A 59 3.90 -2.37 1.49
CA LEU A 59 2.54 -2.58 1.97
C LEU A 59 1.57 -2.07 0.91
N CYS A 60 0.64 -2.91 0.49
CA CYS A 60 -0.25 -2.64 -0.63
C CYS A 60 -1.71 -2.96 -0.28
N PRO A 61 -2.37 -2.16 0.58
CA PRO A 61 -3.79 -2.32 0.87
C PRO A 61 -4.65 -1.92 -0.33
N ARG A 62 -5.85 -2.52 -0.40
CA ARG A 62 -6.90 -2.13 -1.33
C ARG A 62 -7.83 -1.14 -0.65
N ILE A 63 -7.87 0.09 -1.16
CA ILE A 63 -8.71 1.17 -0.66
C ILE A 63 -10.05 1.12 -1.38
N PRO A 64 -11.20 1.13 -0.71
CA PRO A 64 -12.49 1.25 -1.36
C PRO A 64 -12.58 2.52 -2.20
N ASN A 65 -13.18 2.45 -3.38
CA ASN A 65 -13.39 3.58 -4.26
C ASN A 65 -14.86 3.68 -4.72
N LEU A 66 -15.22 4.80 -5.35
CA LEU A 66 -16.59 5.08 -5.78
C LEU A 66 -17.11 4.11 -6.86
N LYS A 67 -16.22 3.45 -7.61
CA LYS A 67 -16.58 2.44 -8.63
C LYS A 67 -16.80 1.04 -8.05
N GLY A 68 -16.50 0.83 -6.76
CA GLY A 68 -16.59 -0.48 -6.11
C GLY A 68 -15.47 -1.45 -6.46
N THR A 69 -14.55 -1.07 -7.35
CA THR A 69 -13.42 -1.90 -7.77
C THR A 69 -12.27 -1.90 -6.77
N GLY A 70 -12.17 -0.82 -5.98
CA GLY A 70 -11.05 -0.57 -5.05
C GLY A 70 -9.75 -0.22 -5.77
N THR A 71 -8.94 0.66 -5.14
CA THR A 71 -7.65 1.12 -5.63
C THR A 71 -6.53 0.59 -4.74
N LEU A 72 -5.48 0.01 -5.30
CA LEU A 72 -4.31 -0.44 -4.55
C LEU A 72 -3.40 0.76 -4.25
N LEU A 73 -3.05 0.96 -2.98
CA LEU A 73 -2.10 2.00 -2.55
C LEU A 73 -0.77 1.34 -2.16
N CYS A 74 0.30 1.62 -2.88
CA CYS A 74 1.60 0.97 -2.72
C CYS A 74 2.76 1.98 -2.87
N ASP A 75 3.60 2.20 -1.88
CA ASP A 75 3.71 1.72 -0.52
C ASP A 75 2.91 2.61 0.46
N CYS A 76 2.53 2.07 1.62
CA CYS A 76 1.80 2.83 2.64
C CYS A 76 2.35 2.62 4.06
N GLY A 77 3.67 2.60 4.23
CA GLY A 77 4.30 2.61 5.55
C GLY A 77 5.42 1.61 5.78
N ALA A 78 5.85 0.85 4.78
CA ALA A 78 7.02 -0.03 4.89
C ALA A 78 8.33 0.74 4.72
N ASN A 79 8.38 1.73 3.81
CA ASN A 79 9.60 2.41 3.41
C ASN A 79 9.42 3.93 3.48
N LEU A 80 9.92 4.56 4.53
CA LEU A 80 9.79 6.01 4.74
C LEU A 80 10.75 6.82 3.87
N ASP A 81 11.92 6.26 3.57
CA ASP A 81 12.98 6.87 2.76
C ASP A 81 13.15 6.04 1.49
N CYS A 82 12.70 6.55 0.36
CA CYS A 82 12.70 5.88 -0.92
C CYS A 82 13.65 6.55 -1.92
N LYS A 83 14.14 5.74 -2.85
CA LYS A 83 14.77 6.19 -4.09
C LYS A 83 13.78 6.05 -5.25
N PRO A 84 13.94 6.78 -6.38
CA PRO A 84 13.04 6.65 -7.53
C PRO A 84 12.83 5.20 -8.00
N VAL A 85 13.89 4.40 -8.00
CA VAL A 85 13.83 2.96 -8.35
C VAL A 85 12.93 2.15 -7.39
N ASN A 86 12.76 2.57 -6.14
CA ASN A 86 11.86 1.88 -5.22
C ASN A 86 10.40 2.08 -5.64
N LEU A 87 10.01 3.29 -6.06
CA LEU A 87 8.68 3.58 -6.55
C LEU A 87 8.39 2.80 -7.85
N ALA A 88 9.37 2.69 -8.74
CA ALA A 88 9.26 1.84 -9.92
C ALA A 88 9.05 0.35 -9.54
N HIS A 89 9.78 -0.17 -8.55
CA HIS A 89 9.56 -1.53 -8.05
C HIS A 89 8.18 -1.70 -7.41
N PHE A 90 7.66 -0.70 -6.70
CA PHE A 90 6.31 -0.74 -6.12
C PHE A 90 5.24 -0.79 -7.21
N ALA A 91 5.41 -0.04 -8.30
CA ALA A 91 4.54 -0.10 -9.46
C ALA A 91 4.48 -1.51 -10.08
N ILE A 92 5.65 -2.14 -10.31
CA ILE A 92 5.72 -3.50 -10.85
C ILE A 92 5.06 -4.51 -9.91
N MET A 93 5.39 -4.46 -8.61
CA MET A 93 4.83 -5.39 -7.62
C MET A 93 3.32 -5.25 -7.50
N ALA A 94 2.81 -4.00 -7.43
CA ALA A 94 1.38 -3.75 -7.34
C ALA A 94 0.64 -4.16 -8.61
N THR A 95 1.24 -3.96 -9.80
CA THR A 95 0.70 -4.45 -11.08
C THR A 95 0.59 -5.97 -11.09
N ALA A 96 1.66 -6.69 -10.75
CA ALA A 96 1.65 -8.14 -10.68
C ALA A 96 0.64 -8.66 -9.65
N TYR A 97 0.53 -7.99 -8.50
CA TYR A 97 -0.45 -8.30 -7.47
C TYR A 97 -1.89 -8.06 -7.95
N ALA A 98 -2.17 -6.94 -8.61
CA ALA A 98 -3.48 -6.65 -9.20
C ALA A 98 -3.90 -7.70 -10.23
N GLN A 99 -2.97 -8.13 -11.07
CA GLN A 99 -3.20 -9.18 -12.07
C GLN A 99 -3.48 -10.53 -11.41
N ALA A 100 -2.66 -10.95 -10.45
CA ALA A 100 -2.76 -12.26 -9.82
C ALA A 100 -3.95 -12.38 -8.86
N ALA A 101 -4.19 -11.37 -8.02
CA ALA A 101 -5.19 -11.43 -6.96
C ALA A 101 -6.58 -10.96 -7.39
N TYR A 102 -6.67 -10.07 -8.38
CA TYR A 102 -7.94 -9.47 -8.81
C TYR A 102 -8.27 -9.70 -10.29
N GLY A 103 -7.42 -10.40 -11.03
CA GLY A 103 -7.64 -10.71 -12.46
C GLY A 103 -7.62 -9.49 -13.38
N MET A 104 -7.04 -8.37 -12.93
CA MET A 104 -6.93 -7.15 -13.73
C MET A 104 -5.93 -7.38 -14.87
N LYS A 105 -6.33 -7.20 -16.13
CA LYS A 105 -5.43 -7.46 -17.28
C LYS A 105 -4.36 -6.38 -17.41
N ASN A 106 -4.77 -5.12 -17.43
CA ASN A 106 -3.89 -3.95 -17.57
C ASN A 106 -4.26 -2.92 -16.49
N PRO A 107 -3.85 -3.11 -15.23
CA PRO A 107 -4.19 -2.18 -14.16
C PRO A 107 -3.49 -0.84 -14.39
N LYS A 108 -4.28 0.25 -14.33
CA LYS A 108 -3.83 1.61 -14.55
C LYS A 108 -3.07 2.13 -13.34
N VAL A 109 -1.82 2.54 -13.53
CA VAL A 109 -0.89 2.96 -12.48
C VAL A 109 -0.72 4.46 -12.48
N GLY A 110 -0.99 5.13 -11.35
CA GLY A 110 -0.68 6.54 -11.12
C GLY A 110 0.39 6.72 -10.06
N LEU A 111 1.24 7.73 -10.20
CA LEU A 111 2.19 8.17 -9.17
C LEU A 111 1.53 9.25 -8.31
N LEU A 112 1.34 8.97 -7.01
CA LEU A 112 0.74 9.93 -6.08
C LEU A 112 1.64 11.17 -5.94
N SER A 113 1.07 12.33 -6.23
CA SER A 113 1.78 13.62 -6.26
C SER A 113 0.87 14.74 -5.75
N ASN A 114 1.40 15.95 -5.70
CA ASN A 114 0.68 17.18 -5.32
C ASN A 114 0.01 17.92 -6.50
N GLY A 115 -0.04 17.27 -7.65
CA GLY A 115 -0.67 17.75 -8.88
C GLY A 115 -0.44 16.75 -10.01
N THR A 116 -1.24 16.88 -11.07
CA THR A 116 -1.25 15.93 -12.20
C THR A 116 -0.22 16.24 -13.28
N GLU A 117 0.34 17.47 -13.28
CA GLU A 117 1.30 17.89 -14.28
C GLU A 117 2.65 17.20 -14.09
N ASP A 118 3.37 16.97 -15.19
CA ASP A 118 4.63 16.22 -15.21
C ASP A 118 5.73 16.77 -14.30
N HIS A 119 5.76 18.09 -14.09
CA HIS A 119 6.76 18.75 -13.27
C HIS A 119 6.41 18.79 -11.76
N LYS A 120 5.25 18.25 -11.38
CA LYS A 120 4.83 18.22 -9.97
C LYS A 120 5.54 17.14 -9.17
N GLY A 121 5.51 17.31 -7.86
CA GLY A 121 6.22 16.49 -6.90
C GLY A 121 7.59 17.08 -6.54
N ASP A 122 8.19 16.50 -5.52
CA ASP A 122 9.57 16.76 -5.13
C ASP A 122 10.57 16.04 -6.07
N ALA A 123 11.86 16.17 -5.79
CA ALA A 123 12.92 15.55 -6.60
C ALA A 123 12.78 14.02 -6.71
N LEU A 124 12.27 13.34 -5.65
CA LEU A 124 12.01 11.92 -5.66
C LEU A 124 10.90 11.58 -6.67
N HIS A 125 9.77 12.28 -6.59
CA HIS A 125 8.59 12.01 -7.44
C HIS A 125 8.85 12.37 -8.90
N GLN A 126 9.52 13.50 -9.18
CA GLN A 126 9.90 13.88 -10.54
C GLN A 126 10.81 12.83 -11.20
N ALA A 127 11.85 12.39 -10.48
CA ALA A 127 12.74 11.33 -11.00
C ALA A 127 12.02 9.97 -11.14
N ALA A 128 11.07 9.65 -10.25
CA ALA A 128 10.26 8.44 -10.36
C ALA A 128 9.28 8.50 -11.54
N ASN A 129 8.66 9.67 -11.79
CA ASN A 129 7.78 9.90 -12.93
C ASN A 129 8.50 9.60 -14.26
N GLU A 130 9.72 10.12 -14.43
CA GLU A 130 10.51 9.86 -15.63
C GLU A 130 10.89 8.37 -15.79
N LEU A 131 11.20 7.66 -14.71
CA LEU A 131 11.43 6.23 -14.75
C LEU A 131 10.18 5.45 -15.16
N LEU A 132 9.01 5.78 -14.55
CA LEU A 132 7.75 5.09 -14.79
C LEU A 132 7.26 5.27 -16.23
N LYS A 133 7.45 6.45 -16.84
CA LYS A 133 7.14 6.72 -18.25
C LYS A 133 7.92 5.81 -19.21
N GLY A 134 9.15 5.48 -18.86
CA GLY A 134 10.00 4.59 -19.66
C GLY A 134 9.67 3.10 -19.54
N MET A 135 8.72 2.71 -18.69
CA MET A 135 8.43 1.30 -18.40
C MET A 135 7.28 0.77 -19.26
N SER A 136 7.58 -0.16 -20.17
CA SER A 136 6.56 -0.82 -21.02
C SER A 136 5.78 -1.95 -20.33
N CYS A 137 6.19 -2.36 -19.13
CA CYS A 137 5.57 -3.46 -18.39
C CYS A 137 4.41 -3.03 -17.47
N ILE A 138 4.08 -1.73 -17.44
CA ILE A 138 2.96 -1.16 -16.67
C ILE A 138 2.16 -0.20 -17.55
N ASP A 139 0.88 -0.05 -17.26
CA ASP A 139 0.01 0.98 -17.87
C ASP A 139 0.09 2.26 -17.02
N TYR A 140 1.11 3.08 -17.29
CA TYR A 140 1.39 4.27 -16.50
C TYR A 140 0.56 5.46 -16.96
N ALA A 141 -0.25 6.01 -16.06
CA ALA A 141 -1.17 7.13 -16.32
C ALA A 141 -0.58 8.53 -16.00
N GLY A 142 0.63 8.59 -15.42
CA GLY A 142 1.22 9.85 -14.97
C GLY A 142 0.99 10.13 -13.48
N ASN A 143 1.20 11.40 -13.08
CA ASN A 143 0.92 11.86 -11.73
C ASN A 143 -0.57 11.88 -11.43
N VAL A 144 -0.94 11.54 -10.19
CA VAL A 144 -2.32 11.56 -9.67
C VAL A 144 -2.35 12.22 -8.30
N GLU A 145 -3.50 12.74 -7.91
CA GLU A 145 -3.71 13.37 -6.61
C GLU A 145 -4.39 12.41 -5.62
N GLY A 146 -4.35 12.75 -4.32
CA GLY A 146 -4.95 11.93 -3.27
C GLY A 146 -6.45 11.65 -3.44
N ARG A 147 -7.18 12.56 -4.11
CA ARG A 147 -8.61 12.38 -4.43
C ARG A 147 -8.86 11.25 -5.42
N ASP A 148 -7.92 11.00 -6.33
CA ASP A 148 -8.05 10.01 -7.39
C ASP A 148 -8.03 8.57 -6.84
N ILE A 149 -7.43 8.36 -5.67
CA ILE A 149 -7.47 7.08 -4.95
C ILE A 149 -8.92 6.64 -4.70
N MET A 150 -9.78 7.59 -4.30
CA MET A 150 -11.19 7.30 -3.99
C MET A 150 -12.09 7.39 -5.23
N ALA A 151 -11.70 8.10 -6.27
CA ALA A 151 -12.47 8.23 -7.51
C ALA A 151 -12.54 6.91 -8.30
N GLY A 152 -11.46 6.12 -8.29
CA GLY A 152 -11.37 4.85 -9.00
C GLY A 152 -11.05 5.01 -10.48
N ASP A 153 -10.43 6.12 -10.89
CA ASP A 153 -9.98 6.35 -12.26
C ASP A 153 -8.60 5.72 -12.54
N ILE A 154 -7.94 5.29 -11.46
CA ILE A 154 -6.73 4.48 -11.44
C ILE A 154 -6.97 3.21 -10.62
N ASP A 155 -6.25 2.14 -10.93
CA ASP A 155 -6.30 0.88 -10.20
C ASP A 155 -5.22 0.80 -9.11
N ILE A 156 -4.10 1.49 -9.34
CA ILE A 156 -2.91 1.48 -8.48
C ILE A 156 -2.42 2.92 -8.29
N ALA A 157 -2.31 3.34 -7.03
CA ALA A 157 -1.63 4.57 -6.61
C ALA A 157 -0.27 4.20 -6.01
N VAL A 158 0.81 4.61 -6.66
CA VAL A 158 2.18 4.41 -6.17
C VAL A 158 2.61 5.59 -5.33
N ALA A 159 3.20 5.32 -4.16
CA ALA A 159 3.73 6.34 -3.26
C ALA A 159 4.97 5.83 -2.52
N ASP A 160 5.77 6.73 -1.95
CA ASP A 160 6.66 6.36 -0.86
C ASP A 160 5.85 6.04 0.40
N GLY A 161 6.46 5.28 1.34
CA GLY A 161 5.74 4.82 2.52
C GLY A 161 5.34 5.92 3.49
N PHE A 162 5.94 7.10 3.45
CA PHE A 162 5.54 8.24 4.27
C PHE A 162 4.25 8.88 3.70
N THR A 163 4.29 9.26 2.44
CA THR A 163 3.16 9.86 1.73
C THR A 163 1.96 8.93 1.68
N GLY A 164 2.18 7.66 1.34
CA GLY A 164 1.12 6.65 1.28
C GLY A 164 0.51 6.35 2.66
N ASN A 165 1.31 6.35 3.74
CA ASN A 165 0.76 6.17 5.09
C ASN A 165 -0.09 7.36 5.55
N ILE A 166 0.31 8.59 5.21
CA ILE A 166 -0.49 9.79 5.47
C ILE A 166 -1.82 9.70 4.71
N ALA A 167 -1.78 9.38 3.41
CA ALA A 167 -2.98 9.21 2.60
C ALA A 167 -3.91 8.15 3.19
N LEU A 168 -3.40 6.96 3.52
CA LEU A 168 -4.16 5.88 4.15
C LEU A 168 -4.81 6.31 5.45
N LYS A 169 -4.06 6.92 6.36
CA LYS A 169 -4.58 7.35 7.68
C LYS A 169 -5.58 8.49 7.58
N SER A 170 -5.41 9.38 6.60
CA SER A 170 -6.40 10.43 6.31
C SER A 170 -7.71 9.84 5.80
N ILE A 171 -7.67 8.91 4.86
CA ILE A 171 -8.85 8.20 4.34
C ILE A 171 -9.57 7.44 5.48
N GLU A 172 -8.83 6.66 6.28
CA GLU A 172 -9.38 5.96 7.46
C GLU A 172 -10.03 6.92 8.45
N GLY A 173 -9.38 8.06 8.73
CA GLY A 173 -9.87 9.09 9.63
C GLY A 173 -11.15 9.76 9.13
N CYS A 174 -11.18 10.16 7.87
CA CYS A 174 -12.35 10.74 7.21
C CYS A 174 -13.53 9.76 7.21
N GLY A 175 -13.30 8.49 6.86
CA GLY A 175 -14.34 7.45 6.87
C GLY A 175 -14.96 7.27 8.26
N LYS A 176 -14.15 7.23 9.32
CA LYS A 176 -14.62 7.16 10.71
C LYS A 176 -15.42 8.39 11.12
N ALA A 177 -14.95 9.59 10.76
CA ALA A 177 -15.62 10.84 11.09
C ALA A 177 -16.99 10.94 10.40
N ILE A 178 -17.06 10.67 9.09
CA ILE A 178 -18.32 10.67 8.32
C ILE A 178 -19.29 9.65 8.90
N SER A 179 -18.85 8.43 9.17
CA SER A 179 -19.70 7.36 9.77
C SER A 179 -20.25 7.77 11.13
N ALA A 180 -19.45 8.44 11.98
CA ALA A 180 -19.89 8.92 13.28
C ALA A 180 -20.91 10.04 13.15
N ILE A 181 -20.70 10.99 12.22
CA ILE A 181 -21.65 12.07 11.93
C ILE A 181 -22.99 11.49 11.44
N MET A 182 -22.94 10.59 10.46
CA MET A 182 -24.14 9.95 9.93
C MET A 182 -24.93 9.21 11.02
N LYS A 183 -24.25 8.38 11.84
CA LYS A 183 -24.90 7.70 12.97
C LYS A 183 -25.58 8.66 13.95
N ARG A 184 -24.94 9.80 14.23
CA ARG A 184 -25.48 10.82 15.12
C ARG A 184 -26.75 11.44 14.53
N GLU A 185 -26.71 11.83 13.26
CA GLU A 185 -27.85 12.49 12.60
C GLU A 185 -29.03 11.53 12.38
N PHE A 186 -28.79 10.29 11.99
CA PHE A 186 -29.85 9.26 11.89
C PHE A 186 -30.51 8.99 13.23
N LYS A 187 -29.79 8.92 14.34
CA LYS A 187 -30.34 8.74 15.66
C LYS A 187 -31.28 9.89 16.10
N LYS A 188 -30.93 11.14 15.78
CA LYS A 188 -31.76 12.31 16.08
C LYS A 188 -33.11 12.21 15.38
N ASN A 189 -33.16 11.82 14.13
CA ASN A 189 -34.38 11.73 13.34
C ASN A 189 -35.25 10.52 13.73
N PHE A 190 -34.65 9.43 14.23
CA PHE A 190 -35.40 8.24 14.65
C PHE A 190 -36.13 8.41 15.99
N PHE A 191 -35.71 9.37 16.83
CA PHE A 191 -36.40 9.70 18.11
C PHE A 191 -37.28 10.95 18.00
N ALA A 192 -37.40 11.57 16.82
CA ALA A 192 -38.23 12.74 16.57
C ALA A 192 -39.62 12.40 15.97
N THR A 193 -39.91 11.13 15.80
CA THR A 193 -41.20 10.56 15.45
C THR A 193 -41.76 9.77 16.65
#